data_5561a8f41b95eb72fb1a54dbdb061616
#
_entry.id   5561a8f41b95eb72fb1a54dbdb061616
#
_cell.length_a   1.000
_cell.length_b   1.000
_cell.length_c   1.000
_cell.angle_alpha   90.00
_cell.angle_beta   90.00
_cell.angle_gamma   90.00
#
_symmetry.space_group_name_H-M   'P 1'
#
loop_
_entity.id
_entity.type
_entity.pdbx_description
1 polymer ?
#
loop_
_entity_poly.entity_id
_entity_poly.type
_entity_poly.pdbx_seq_one_letter_code
_entity_poly.pdbx_strand_id
1 'polypeptide(L)'
;LYTRQCSLGITAGQLAIAAGTIANSGVNPVTKKEVFEASLAPKITSMISTVGFYEHSGDWMYTAGIPAKSGVGGGVMSVLPGVFGAAAFAPPLDEAGNSVKSQLAIKYIMNKLGLGVFNGDRVTIIE
;
A
#
# COMPACT_ATOMS: atom_id res chain seq x y z
N LEU A 1 14.08 17.47 11.40
CA LEU A 1 13.65 16.07 11.52
C LEU A 1 12.77 15.65 10.34
N TYR A 2 11.66 16.35 10.12
CA TYR A 2 10.68 16.08 9.04
C TYR A 2 11.34 15.98 7.65
N THR A 3 12.14 16.98 7.26
CA THR A 3 12.83 17.02 5.96
C THR A 3 13.77 15.81 5.76
N ARG A 4 14.52 15.40 6.79
CA ARG A 4 15.37 14.21 6.71
C ARG A 4 14.57 12.93 6.49
N GLN A 5 13.44 12.81 7.17
CA GLN A 5 12.56 11.65 7.06
C GLN A 5 11.93 11.56 5.66
N CYS A 6 11.51 12.68 5.08
CA CYS A 6 10.90 12.73 3.75
C CYS A 6 11.91 12.66 2.60
N SER A 7 13.21 12.74 2.87
CA SER A 7 14.29 12.73 1.87
C SER A 7 14.98 11.38 1.72
N LEU A 8 14.38 10.30 2.21
CA LEU A 8 14.91 8.96 2.02
C LEU A 8 14.74 8.52 0.56
N GLY A 9 15.86 8.32 -0.14
CA GLY A 9 15.84 7.73 -1.48
C GLY A 9 15.60 6.22 -1.38
N ILE A 10 14.52 5.74 -1.97
CA ILE A 10 14.15 4.33 -2.00
C ILE A 10 13.73 3.88 -3.40
N THR A 11 13.86 2.60 -3.67
CA THR A 11 13.33 1.98 -4.89
C THR A 11 11.87 1.55 -4.69
N ALA A 12 11.13 1.31 -5.78
CA ALA A 12 9.79 0.73 -5.72
C ALA A 12 9.80 -0.64 -5.01
N GLY A 13 10.86 -1.44 -5.21
CA GLY A 13 11.03 -2.73 -4.52
C GLY A 13 11.16 -2.57 -3.00
N GLN A 14 11.93 -1.59 -2.52
CA GLN A 14 12.04 -1.30 -1.09
C GLN A 14 10.71 -0.80 -0.51
N LEU A 15 9.96 0.02 -1.26
CA LEU A 15 8.63 0.46 -0.86
C LEU A 15 7.64 -0.72 -0.79
N ALA A 16 7.72 -1.67 -1.73
CA ALA A 16 6.93 -2.89 -1.71
C ALA A 16 7.27 -3.80 -0.50
N ILE A 17 8.56 -3.88 -0.11
CA ILE A 17 8.98 -4.59 1.10
C ILE A 17 8.39 -3.93 2.35
N ALA A 18 8.37 -2.60 2.42
CA ALA A 18 7.74 -1.88 3.52
C ALA A 18 6.23 -2.18 3.60
N ALA A 19 5.52 -2.14 2.46
CA ALA A 19 4.12 -2.54 2.38
C ALA A 19 3.90 -4.01 2.79
N GLY A 20 4.77 -4.90 2.31
CA GLY A 20 4.77 -6.32 2.67
C GLY A 20 5.04 -6.57 4.16
N THR A 21 5.84 -5.72 4.81
CA THR A 21 6.06 -5.78 6.26
C THR A 21 4.77 -5.48 7.03
N ILE A 22 4.00 -4.48 6.57
CA ILE A 22 2.69 -4.17 7.16
C ILE A 22 1.72 -5.33 6.92
N ALA A 23 1.65 -5.83 5.68
CA ALA A 23 0.78 -6.96 5.32
C ALA A 23 1.11 -8.23 6.13
N ASN A 24 2.37 -8.43 6.47
CA ASN A 24 2.89 -9.57 7.24
C ASN A 24 3.00 -9.27 8.75
N SER A 25 2.07 -8.47 9.28
CA SER A 25 1.94 -8.19 10.71
C SER A 25 3.24 -7.71 11.38
N GLY A 26 3.99 -6.85 10.70
CA GLY A 26 5.21 -6.24 11.24
C GLY A 26 6.50 -7.00 10.97
N VAL A 27 6.44 -8.18 10.35
CA VAL A 27 7.63 -8.97 10.02
C VAL A 27 8.07 -8.70 8.58
N ASN A 28 9.32 -8.24 8.41
CA ASN A 28 9.89 -7.98 7.10
C ASN A 28 9.94 -9.28 6.25
N PRO A 29 9.32 -9.32 5.07
CA PRO A 29 9.20 -10.54 4.28
C PRO A 29 10.55 -11.07 3.73
N VAL A 30 11.56 -10.21 3.63
CA VAL A 30 12.90 -10.56 3.11
C VAL A 30 13.84 -10.97 4.25
N THR A 31 14.00 -10.10 5.25
CA THR A 31 14.96 -10.31 6.34
C THR A 31 14.43 -11.19 7.46
N LYS A 32 13.12 -11.43 7.49
CA LYS A 32 12.40 -12.18 8.53
C LYS A 32 12.48 -11.55 9.93
N LYS A 33 12.98 -10.33 10.03
CA LYS A 33 13.05 -9.60 11.29
C LYS A 33 11.72 -8.92 11.60
N GLU A 34 11.33 -8.94 12.85
CA GLU A 34 10.26 -8.11 13.37
C GLU A 34 10.71 -6.63 13.33
N VAL A 35 9.89 -5.78 12.73
CA VAL A 35 10.12 -4.34 12.60
C VAL A 35 9.27 -3.56 13.58
N PHE A 36 8.05 -4.05 13.84
CA PHE A 36 7.11 -3.49 14.82
C PHE A 36 6.13 -4.58 15.28
N GLU A 37 5.49 -4.36 16.43
CA GLU A 37 4.54 -5.30 17.02
C GLU A 37 3.35 -5.56 16.10
N ALA A 38 2.96 -6.82 15.96
CA ALA A 38 1.84 -7.26 15.12
C ALA A 38 0.52 -6.51 15.39
N SER A 39 0.28 -6.11 16.64
CA SER A 39 -0.89 -5.35 17.07
C SER A 39 -1.03 -3.97 16.41
N LEU A 40 0.06 -3.43 15.84
CA LEU A 40 0.06 -2.14 15.14
C LEU A 40 -0.35 -2.27 13.67
N ALA A 41 -0.18 -3.44 13.05
CA ALA A 41 -0.48 -3.61 11.63
C ALA A 41 -1.93 -3.25 11.25
N PRO A 42 -2.97 -3.70 11.97
CA PRO A 42 -4.35 -3.29 11.69
C PRO A 42 -4.57 -1.79 11.85
N LYS A 43 -3.93 -1.15 12.83
CA LYS A 43 -4.04 0.29 13.08
C LYS A 43 -3.41 1.10 11.94
N ILE A 44 -2.22 0.70 11.49
CA ILE A 44 -1.54 1.32 10.32
C ILE A 44 -2.41 1.15 9.08
N THR A 45 -2.92 -0.06 8.82
CA THR A 45 -3.77 -0.37 7.67
C THR A 45 -5.06 0.46 7.67
N SER A 46 -5.73 0.56 8.83
CA SER A 46 -6.92 1.40 8.98
C SER A 46 -6.61 2.88 8.71
N MET A 47 -5.51 3.40 9.23
CA MET A 47 -5.11 4.79 9.01
C MET A 47 -4.84 5.07 7.53
N ILE A 48 -4.09 4.25 6.83
CA ILE A 48 -3.83 4.44 5.40
C ILE A 48 -5.09 4.23 4.53
N SER A 49 -6.09 3.51 5.03
CA SER A 49 -7.39 3.39 4.35
C SER A 49 -8.18 4.71 4.37
N THR A 50 -8.05 5.47 5.45
CA THR A 50 -8.85 6.70 5.66
C THR A 50 -8.16 7.97 5.16
N VAL A 51 -6.83 8.02 5.18
CA VAL A 51 -6.05 9.22 4.83
C VAL A 51 -4.92 8.93 3.81
N GLY A 52 -5.02 7.83 3.07
CA GLY A 52 -3.94 7.36 2.20
C GLY A 52 -3.73 8.16 0.93
N PHE A 53 -4.76 8.80 0.39
CA PHE A 53 -4.77 9.47 -0.90
C PHE A 53 -5.23 10.94 -0.82
N TYR A 54 -4.88 11.62 0.25
CA TYR A 54 -5.30 13.01 0.47
C TYR A 54 -6.83 13.13 0.36
N GLU A 55 -7.34 14.10 -0.40
CA GLU A 55 -8.78 14.32 -0.62
C GLU A 55 -9.46 13.16 -1.32
N HIS A 56 -8.72 12.35 -2.09
CA HIS A 56 -9.23 11.20 -2.86
C HIS A 56 -9.18 9.86 -2.10
N SER A 57 -8.97 9.86 -0.77
CA SER A 57 -8.85 8.62 0.00
C SER A 57 -10.11 7.75 -0.05
N GLY A 58 -11.29 8.37 0.02
CA GLY A 58 -12.57 7.68 -0.10
C GLY A 58 -12.79 7.08 -1.51
N ASP A 59 -12.51 7.86 -2.55
CA ASP A 59 -12.62 7.42 -3.94
C ASP A 59 -11.66 6.26 -4.25
N TRP A 60 -10.46 6.32 -3.69
CA TRP A 60 -9.50 5.23 -3.80
C TRP A 60 -10.04 3.94 -3.16
N MET A 61 -10.51 4.00 -1.92
CA MET A 61 -11.05 2.82 -1.24
C MET A 61 -12.28 2.27 -1.96
N TYR A 62 -13.17 3.14 -2.45
CA TYR A 62 -14.34 2.73 -3.22
C TYR A 62 -13.98 2.04 -4.55
N THR A 63 -12.99 2.58 -5.29
CA THR A 63 -12.66 2.11 -6.64
C THR A 63 -11.59 1.03 -6.70
N ALA A 64 -10.66 1.02 -5.75
CA ALA A 64 -9.54 0.07 -5.71
C ALA A 64 -9.72 -1.03 -4.66
N GLY A 65 -10.48 -0.76 -3.60
CA GLY A 65 -10.77 -1.74 -2.55
C GLY A 65 -9.55 -2.25 -1.79
N ILE A 66 -8.47 -1.47 -1.75
CA ILE A 66 -7.24 -1.85 -1.05
C ILE A 66 -6.64 -0.67 -0.28
N PRO A 67 -6.30 -0.86 1.01
CA PRO A 67 -5.53 0.12 1.76
C PRO A 67 -4.23 0.50 1.05
N ALA A 68 -4.01 1.80 0.86
CA ALA A 68 -2.80 2.26 0.19
C ALA A 68 -2.40 3.67 0.66
N LYS A 69 -1.13 4.02 0.47
CA LYS A 69 -0.59 5.35 0.75
C LYS A 69 0.17 5.88 -0.45
N SER A 70 -0.21 7.07 -0.88
CA SER A 70 0.49 7.82 -1.92
C SER A 70 1.48 8.83 -1.31
N GLY A 71 2.43 9.26 -2.12
CA GLY A 71 3.35 10.34 -1.80
C GLY A 71 3.62 11.22 -3.00
N VAL A 72 3.78 12.52 -2.77
CA VAL A 72 4.03 13.52 -3.83
C VAL A 72 5.34 13.27 -4.61
N GLY A 73 6.21 12.38 -4.14
CA GLY A 73 7.35 11.90 -4.91
C GLY A 73 6.98 10.97 -6.07
N GLY A 74 5.71 10.57 -6.19
CA GLY A 74 5.22 9.67 -7.25
C GLY A 74 5.09 8.20 -6.86
N GLY A 75 5.40 7.87 -5.60
CA GLY A 75 5.25 6.51 -5.07
C GLY A 75 3.84 6.24 -4.56
N VAL A 76 3.37 5.02 -4.77
CA VAL A 76 2.16 4.46 -4.15
C VAL A 76 2.52 3.09 -3.61
N MET A 77 2.25 2.85 -2.34
CA MET A 77 2.29 1.51 -1.75
C MET A 77 0.88 1.05 -1.39
N SER A 78 0.61 -0.23 -1.52
CA SER A 78 -0.66 -0.85 -1.13
C SER A 78 -0.43 -2.07 -0.27
N VAL A 79 -1.37 -2.33 0.63
CA VAL A 79 -1.28 -3.39 1.65
C VAL A 79 -2.55 -4.24 1.60
N LEU A 80 -2.43 -5.50 1.24
CA LEU A 80 -3.49 -6.47 1.44
C LEU A 80 -3.12 -7.33 2.67
N PRO A 81 -3.77 -7.11 3.83
CA PRO A 81 -3.39 -7.77 5.08
C PRO A 81 -3.37 -9.29 4.96
N GLY A 82 -2.28 -9.91 5.42
CA GLY A 82 -2.10 -11.36 5.39
C GLY A 82 -1.80 -11.95 4.01
N VAL A 83 -1.77 -11.14 2.95
CA VAL A 83 -1.59 -11.62 1.57
C VAL A 83 -0.32 -11.07 0.94
N PHE A 84 -0.26 -9.75 0.69
CA PHE A 84 0.93 -9.12 0.12
C PHE A 84 0.97 -7.60 0.30
N GLY A 85 2.15 -7.02 0.02
CA GLY A 85 2.34 -5.61 -0.23
C GLY A 85 2.79 -5.37 -1.66
N ALA A 86 2.30 -4.32 -2.29
CA ALA A 86 2.75 -3.89 -3.61
C ALA A 86 3.13 -2.41 -3.61
N ALA A 87 3.97 -2.01 -4.56
CA ALA A 87 4.29 -0.61 -4.77
C ALA A 87 4.49 -0.31 -6.26
N ALA A 88 4.19 0.93 -6.63
CA ALA A 88 4.45 1.48 -7.95
C ALA A 88 5.05 2.88 -7.81
N PHE A 89 5.82 3.29 -8.81
CA PHE A 89 6.39 4.62 -8.89
C PHE A 89 6.20 5.21 -10.30
N ALA A 90 5.66 6.41 -10.35
CA ALA A 90 5.59 7.20 -11.57
C ALA A 90 5.44 8.70 -11.22
N PRO A 91 6.26 9.60 -11.81
CA PRO A 91 6.32 11.01 -11.42
C PRO A 91 5.07 11.85 -11.67
N PRO A 92 4.27 11.67 -12.76
CA PRO A 92 3.10 12.53 -13.01
C PRO A 92 2.03 12.35 -11.93
N LEU A 93 1.61 13.48 -11.35
CA LEU A 93 0.61 13.53 -10.29
C LEU A 93 -0.72 14.10 -10.81
N ASP A 94 -1.82 13.72 -10.16
CA ASP A 94 -3.12 14.38 -10.30
C ASP A 94 -3.16 15.68 -9.47
N GLU A 95 -4.28 16.39 -9.52
CA GLU A 95 -4.48 17.66 -8.81
C GLU A 95 -4.40 17.54 -7.28
N ALA A 96 -4.70 16.35 -6.74
CA ALA A 96 -4.58 16.06 -5.31
C ALA A 96 -3.16 15.63 -4.89
N GLY A 97 -2.25 15.45 -5.85
CA GLY A 97 -0.85 15.05 -5.57
C GLY A 97 -0.61 13.55 -5.57
N ASN A 98 -1.51 12.76 -6.12
CA ASN A 98 -1.37 11.31 -6.23
C ASN A 98 -0.85 10.90 -7.61
N SER A 99 0.08 9.96 -7.68
CA SER A 99 0.64 9.46 -8.93
C SER A 99 -0.43 8.79 -9.79
N VAL A 100 -0.73 9.34 -10.97
CA VAL A 100 -1.75 8.82 -11.89
C VAL A 100 -1.43 7.41 -12.35
N LYS A 101 -0.22 7.18 -12.85
CA LYS A 101 0.16 5.86 -13.38
C LYS A 101 0.33 4.81 -12.29
N SER A 102 0.82 5.20 -11.10
CA SER A 102 0.93 4.26 -9.98
C SER A 102 -0.45 3.80 -9.50
N GLN A 103 -1.44 4.69 -9.46
CA GLN A 103 -2.83 4.33 -9.18
C GLN A 103 -3.35 3.29 -10.18
N LEU A 104 -3.16 3.55 -11.48
CA LEU A 104 -3.60 2.63 -12.53
C LEU A 104 -2.92 1.26 -12.44
N ALA A 105 -1.61 1.24 -12.15
CA ALA A 105 -0.86 0.00 -11.99
C ALA A 105 -1.38 -0.85 -10.81
N ILE A 106 -1.59 -0.24 -9.66
CA ILE A 106 -2.13 -0.95 -8.48
C ILE A 106 -3.55 -1.45 -8.76
N LYS A 107 -4.44 -0.62 -9.31
CA LYS A 107 -5.81 -1.03 -9.68
C LYS A 107 -5.80 -2.19 -10.68
N TYR A 108 -4.92 -2.13 -11.67
CA TYR A 108 -4.77 -3.21 -12.65
C TYR A 108 -4.37 -4.54 -11.98
N ILE A 109 -3.38 -4.52 -11.08
CA ILE A 109 -2.93 -5.71 -10.34
C ILE A 109 -4.09 -6.28 -9.52
N MET A 110 -4.80 -5.44 -8.75
CA MET A 110 -5.93 -5.87 -7.93
C MET A 110 -7.03 -6.53 -8.76
N ASN A 111 -7.42 -5.88 -9.86
CA ASN A 111 -8.46 -6.41 -10.75
C ASN A 111 -8.05 -7.74 -11.41
N LYS A 112 -6.78 -7.86 -11.83
CA LYS A 112 -6.28 -9.10 -12.44
C LYS A 112 -6.20 -10.27 -11.46
N LEU A 113 -5.90 -9.99 -10.20
CA LEU A 113 -5.85 -11.01 -9.15
C LEU A 113 -7.22 -11.28 -8.50
N GLY A 114 -8.23 -10.45 -8.80
CA GLY A 114 -9.54 -10.55 -8.15
C GLY A 114 -9.50 -10.25 -6.65
N LEU A 115 -8.54 -9.45 -6.20
CA LEU A 115 -8.28 -9.21 -4.78
C LEU A 115 -8.74 -7.82 -4.35
N GLY A 116 -9.22 -7.73 -3.11
CA GLY A 116 -9.61 -6.48 -2.46
C GLY A 116 -10.19 -6.79 -1.09
N VAL A 117 -10.09 -5.83 -0.16
CA VAL A 117 -10.61 -6.05 1.20
C VAL A 117 -12.14 -6.15 1.26
N PHE A 118 -12.82 -5.70 0.21
CA PHE A 118 -14.29 -5.73 0.09
C PHE A 118 -14.79 -6.82 -0.86
N ASN A 119 -13.91 -7.52 -1.56
CA ASN A 119 -14.29 -8.62 -2.42
C ASN A 119 -14.69 -9.81 -1.54
N GLY A 120 -15.93 -10.26 -1.66
CA GLY A 120 -16.46 -11.37 -0.87
C GLY A 120 -15.91 -12.74 -1.24
N ASP A 121 -15.15 -12.82 -2.31
CA ASP A 121 -14.51 -14.06 -2.74
C ASP A 121 -13.37 -14.40 -1.79
N ARG A 122 -13.62 -15.40 -0.97
CA ARG A 122 -12.61 -15.94 -0.07
C ARG A 122 -11.47 -16.50 -0.91
N VAL A 123 -10.25 -16.04 -0.63
CA VAL A 123 -9.05 -16.75 -1.06
C VAL A 123 -9.15 -18.16 -0.49
N THR A 124 -9.43 -19.12 -1.32
CA THR A 124 -9.34 -20.53 -0.92
C THR A 124 -7.85 -20.83 -0.78
N ILE A 125 -7.39 -20.88 0.46
CA ILE A 125 -6.05 -21.37 0.76
C ILE A 125 -6.10 -22.85 0.40
N ILE A 126 -5.45 -23.22 -0.71
CA ILE A 126 -5.18 -24.62 -1.02
C ILE A 126 -4.07 -25.02 -0.05
N GLU A 127 -4.40 -25.87 0.94
CA GLU A 127 -3.45 -26.52 1.82
C GLU A 127 -2.48 -27.42 1.05
#